data_de22f3658848a4a1921ee950a267c267
#
_entry.id   de22f3658848a4a1921ee950a267c267
#
_cell.length_a   1.000
_cell.length_b   1.000
_cell.length_c   1.000
_cell.angle_alpha   90.00
_cell.angle_beta   90.00
_cell.angle_gamma   90.00
#
_symmetry.space_group_name_H-M   'P 1'
#
loop_
_entity.id
_entity.type
_entity.pdbx_description
1 polymer ?
#
loop_
_entity_poly.entity_id
_entity_poly.type
_entity_poly.pdbx_seq_one_letter_code
_entity_poly.pdbx_strand_id
1 'polypeptide(L)'
;AAIRKERNYLEFGGGLQGTLTSYNDPWISVSGGDNSIALTAVIGLRHVFTKNLFTIETKFSAKLGYNRMKVETQRLDADGNPMVDDSGNKIMDSEGVWFKNQDEFVVSVAPSFKMSENWSYGSILNFRSQFVNGYKSRTEQKKEHLKSKFMTPGYLDISLGITYKSPKPKFPIVINLSPIALNATFAENDWIRRRQVEERVDSEGKKTETEIKPAYNYGIEDPDKTSKYEGGSSIQIDFDRTFGKTGFLRY
;
A
#
# COMPACT_ATOMS: atom_id res chain seq x y z
N ALA A 1 22.39 -34.61 3.03
CA ALA A 1 22.46 -33.13 3.25
C ALA A 1 22.47 -32.36 1.93
N ALA A 2 23.18 -32.80 0.88
CA ALA A 2 23.23 -32.16 -0.45
C ALA A 2 21.84 -32.11 -1.12
N ILE A 3 21.08 -33.20 -1.06
CA ILE A 3 19.73 -33.29 -1.63
C ILE A 3 18.75 -32.27 -1.03
N ARG A 4 18.92 -31.86 0.22
CA ARG A 4 18.09 -30.81 0.85
C ARG A 4 18.42 -29.40 0.35
N LYS A 5 19.65 -29.10 0.01
CA LYS A 5 20.06 -27.79 -0.53
C LYS A 5 19.51 -27.56 -1.95
N GLU A 6 19.44 -28.58 -2.78
CA GLU A 6 18.90 -28.48 -4.13
C GLU A 6 17.37 -28.28 -4.19
N ARG A 7 16.65 -28.57 -3.10
CA ARG A 7 15.19 -28.45 -2.99
C ARG A 7 14.70 -27.12 -2.43
N ASN A 8 15.57 -26.36 -1.82
CA ASN A 8 15.24 -25.08 -1.19
C ASN A 8 16.11 -24.00 -1.80
N TYR A 9 15.46 -23.01 -2.35
CA TYR A 9 16.08 -21.77 -2.77
C TYR A 9 15.56 -20.64 -1.90
N LEU A 10 16.45 -19.86 -1.29
CA LEU A 10 16.11 -18.72 -0.45
C LEU A 10 16.87 -17.50 -0.97
N GLU A 11 16.13 -16.46 -1.26
CA GLU A 11 16.62 -15.15 -1.65
C GLU A 11 16.11 -14.11 -0.67
N PHE A 12 17.01 -13.28 -0.18
CA PHE A 12 16.68 -12.17 0.69
C PHE A 12 17.35 -10.91 0.16
N GLY A 13 16.60 -9.83 0.15
CA GLY A 13 17.09 -8.51 -0.26
C GLY A 13 16.48 -7.43 0.61
N GLY A 14 17.21 -6.36 0.76
CA GLY A 14 16.72 -5.17 1.46
C GLY A 14 17.48 -3.94 1.01
N GLY A 15 16.87 -2.79 1.17
CA GLY A 15 17.45 -1.51 0.81
C GLY A 15 16.89 -0.37 1.63
N LEU A 16 17.71 0.65 1.81
CA LEU A 16 17.32 1.94 2.37
C LEU A 16 17.61 3.00 1.33
N GLN A 17 16.59 3.77 1.00
CA GLN A 17 16.69 4.90 0.08
C GLN A 17 16.39 6.19 0.83
N GLY A 18 17.30 7.16 0.71
CA GLY A 18 17.12 8.52 1.20
C GLY A 18 17.15 9.52 0.07
N THR A 19 16.27 10.51 0.12
CA THR A 19 16.27 11.66 -0.78
C THR A 19 16.23 12.92 0.06
N LEU A 20 17.17 13.83 -0.20
CA LEU A 20 17.21 15.16 0.40
C LEU A 20 16.98 16.18 -0.73
N THR A 21 15.96 16.99 -0.57
CA THR A 21 15.68 18.11 -1.46
C THR A 21 15.87 19.39 -0.68
N SER A 22 16.72 20.26 -1.18
CA SER A 22 17.01 21.56 -0.57
C SER A 22 17.01 22.64 -1.64
N TYR A 23 16.29 23.69 -1.36
CA TYR A 23 16.19 24.89 -2.21
C TYR A 23 16.67 26.11 -1.45
N ASN A 24 17.16 27.11 -2.17
CA ASN A 24 17.48 28.42 -1.58
C ASN A 24 16.20 29.28 -1.45
N ASP A 25 16.24 30.27 -0.57
CA ASP A 25 15.08 31.12 -0.28
C ASP A 25 14.50 31.84 -1.52
N PRO A 26 15.31 32.38 -2.46
CA PRO A 26 14.78 32.97 -3.68
C PRO A 26 13.99 31.98 -4.54
N TRP A 27 14.44 30.70 -4.61
CA TRP A 27 13.72 29.68 -5.36
C TRP A 27 12.41 29.29 -4.68
N ILE A 28 12.41 29.14 -3.36
CA ILE A 28 11.21 28.84 -2.55
C ILE A 28 10.15 29.90 -2.76
N SER A 29 10.53 31.20 -2.74
CA SER A 29 9.60 32.32 -2.91
C SER A 29 8.94 32.38 -4.28
N VAL A 30 9.62 31.89 -5.33
CA VAL A 30 9.13 31.93 -6.71
C VAL A 30 8.39 30.65 -7.10
N SER A 31 8.92 29.47 -6.70
CA SER A 31 8.40 28.17 -7.13
C SER A 31 7.43 27.52 -6.14
N GLY A 32 7.35 28.04 -4.90
CA GLY A 32 6.56 27.43 -3.83
C GLY A 32 7.10 26.07 -3.35
N GLY A 33 8.35 25.72 -3.70
CA GLY A 33 9.00 24.49 -3.25
C GLY A 33 9.46 24.58 -1.79
N ASP A 34 9.56 23.44 -1.12
CA ASP A 34 10.04 23.33 0.25
C ASP A 34 11.17 22.32 0.39
N ASN A 35 12.01 22.55 1.39
CA ASN A 35 13.04 21.57 1.77
C ASN A 35 12.38 20.32 2.34
N SER A 36 12.76 19.16 1.84
CA SER A 36 12.18 17.90 2.27
C SER A 36 13.20 16.78 2.38
N ILE A 37 12.92 15.85 3.28
CA ILE A 37 13.66 14.62 3.45
C ILE A 37 12.68 13.46 3.24
N ALA A 38 13.02 12.53 2.37
CA ALA A 38 12.29 11.29 2.19
C ALA A 38 13.18 10.10 2.55
N LEU A 39 12.65 9.19 3.35
CA LEU A 39 13.31 7.94 3.72
C LEU A 39 12.39 6.78 3.40
N THR A 40 12.89 5.76 2.69
CA THR A 40 12.14 4.56 2.34
C THR A 40 12.98 3.33 2.61
N ALA A 41 12.45 2.41 3.41
CA ALA A 41 13.00 1.07 3.61
C ALA A 41 12.21 0.06 2.78
N VAL A 42 12.92 -0.88 2.15
CA VAL A 42 12.34 -1.98 1.40
C VAL A 42 12.96 -3.30 1.86
N ILE A 43 12.14 -4.34 1.97
CA ILE A 43 12.58 -5.70 2.30
C ILE A 43 11.88 -6.66 1.35
N GLY A 44 12.62 -7.65 0.86
CA GLY A 44 12.11 -8.73 0.04
C GLY A 44 12.68 -10.08 0.48
N LEU A 45 11.82 -11.09 0.51
CA LEU A 45 12.19 -12.47 0.74
C LEU A 45 11.48 -13.35 -0.27
N ARG A 46 12.20 -14.28 -0.87
CA ARG A 46 11.66 -15.28 -1.77
C ARG A 46 12.18 -16.66 -1.36
N HIS A 47 11.27 -17.56 -1.08
CA HIS A 47 11.58 -18.96 -0.79
C HIS A 47 10.88 -19.85 -1.82
N VAL A 48 11.63 -20.76 -2.42
CA VAL A 48 11.12 -21.77 -3.33
C VAL A 48 11.50 -23.14 -2.80
N PHE A 49 10.51 -23.96 -2.54
CA PHE A 49 10.69 -25.37 -2.21
C PHE A 49 10.18 -26.24 -3.36
N THR A 50 11.00 -27.18 -3.83
CA THR A 50 10.63 -28.11 -4.89
C THR A 50 10.86 -29.54 -4.46
N LYS A 51 9.86 -30.40 -4.63
CA LYS A 51 9.94 -31.84 -4.41
C LYS A 51 9.17 -32.58 -5.47
N ASN A 52 9.87 -33.33 -6.32
CA ASN A 52 9.30 -34.04 -7.46
C ASN A 52 8.54 -33.10 -8.41
N LEU A 53 7.23 -33.29 -8.54
CA LEU A 53 6.34 -32.45 -9.36
C LEU A 53 5.74 -31.26 -8.60
N PHE A 54 5.95 -31.19 -7.29
CA PHE A 54 5.43 -30.13 -6.43
C PHE A 54 6.44 -29.01 -6.25
N THR A 55 5.99 -27.77 -6.40
CA THR A 55 6.75 -26.56 -6.08
C THR A 55 5.86 -25.62 -5.30
N ILE A 56 6.38 -25.03 -4.23
CA ILE A 56 5.74 -23.92 -3.54
C ILE A 56 6.71 -22.74 -3.53
N GLU A 57 6.24 -21.62 -4.05
CA GLU A 57 6.95 -20.34 -3.98
C GLU A 57 6.26 -19.45 -2.96
N THR A 58 7.05 -18.93 -2.03
CA THR A 58 6.59 -17.95 -1.04
C THR A 58 7.40 -16.68 -1.21
N LYS A 59 6.71 -15.56 -1.36
CA LYS A 59 7.30 -14.22 -1.45
C LYS A 59 6.76 -13.35 -0.34
N PHE A 60 7.63 -12.59 0.27
CA PHE A 60 7.30 -11.49 1.14
C PHE A 60 7.98 -10.24 0.62
N SER A 61 7.25 -9.16 0.53
CA SER A 61 7.81 -7.84 0.24
C SER A 61 7.19 -6.81 1.15
N ALA A 62 7.99 -5.87 1.59
CA ALA A 62 7.54 -4.77 2.43
C ALA A 62 8.23 -3.47 2.03
N LYS A 63 7.47 -2.38 2.09
CA LYS A 63 7.95 -1.01 1.88
C LYS A 63 7.38 -0.13 2.98
N LEU A 64 8.26 0.66 3.60
CA LEU A 64 7.85 1.67 4.57
C LEU A 64 8.64 2.94 4.31
N GLY A 65 7.93 4.01 4.07
CA GLY A 65 8.53 5.30 3.75
C GLY A 65 7.87 6.46 4.49
N TYR A 66 8.70 7.42 4.86
CA TYR A 66 8.30 8.66 5.49
C TYR A 66 8.94 9.84 4.80
N ASN A 67 8.18 10.91 4.68
CA ASN A 67 8.67 12.22 4.27
C ASN A 67 8.61 13.18 5.46
N ARG A 68 9.62 14.04 5.54
CA ARG A 68 9.60 15.21 6.41
C ARG A 68 9.62 16.46 5.55
N MET A 69 8.68 17.35 5.78
CA MET A 69 8.62 18.66 5.14
C MET A 69 8.21 19.72 6.13
N LYS A 70 8.51 20.96 5.83
CA LYS A 70 7.98 22.10 6.57
C LYS A 70 6.49 22.26 6.26
N VAL A 71 5.70 22.52 7.28
CA VAL A 71 4.30 22.87 7.16
C VAL A 71 4.07 24.15 7.94
N GLU A 72 3.38 25.07 7.34
CA GLU A 72 2.98 26.30 8.01
C GLU A 72 1.60 26.11 8.63
N THR A 73 1.50 26.34 9.93
CA THR A 73 0.26 26.29 10.69
C THR A 73 -0.01 27.65 11.29
N GLN A 74 -1.28 28.07 11.27
CA GLN A 74 -1.64 29.32 11.89
C GLN A 74 -1.49 29.22 13.41
N ARG A 75 -0.76 30.16 14.01
CA ARG A 75 -0.62 30.25 15.48
C ARG A 75 -1.96 30.59 16.10
N LEU A 76 -2.33 29.83 17.13
CA LEU A 76 -3.52 30.06 17.92
C LEU A 76 -3.14 30.58 19.30
N ASP A 77 -3.99 31.44 19.90
CA ASP A 77 -3.88 31.86 21.29
C ASP A 77 -4.30 30.73 22.27
N ALA A 78 -4.29 31.01 23.56
CA ALA A 78 -4.69 30.06 24.59
C ALA A 78 -6.17 29.61 24.50
N ASP A 79 -7.00 30.43 23.87
CA ASP A 79 -8.44 30.23 23.70
C ASP A 79 -8.75 29.55 22.34
N GLY A 80 -7.72 29.28 21.51
CA GLY A 80 -7.86 28.67 20.21
C GLY A 80 -8.20 29.60 19.05
N ASN A 81 -8.09 30.92 19.24
CA ASN A 81 -8.34 31.90 18.20
C ASN A 81 -7.08 32.16 17.36
N PRO A 82 -7.21 32.44 16.06
CA PRO A 82 -6.10 32.78 15.18
C PRO A 82 -5.39 34.07 15.63
N MET A 83 -4.08 33.96 15.87
CA MET A 83 -3.26 35.14 16.17
C MET A 83 -2.91 35.90 14.88
N VAL A 84 -2.98 37.24 14.98
CA VAL A 84 -2.59 38.14 13.89
C VAL A 84 -1.52 39.12 14.39
N ASP A 85 -0.71 39.64 13.47
CA ASP A 85 0.26 40.69 13.75
C ASP A 85 -0.42 42.06 13.85
N ASP A 86 0.35 43.10 14.18
CA ASP A 86 -0.14 44.48 14.30
C ASP A 86 -0.73 45.04 13.00
N SER A 87 -0.45 44.41 11.87
CA SER A 87 -0.95 44.75 10.53
C SER A 87 -2.17 43.91 10.11
N GLY A 88 -2.65 43.01 10.99
CA GLY A 88 -3.78 42.12 10.72
C GLY A 88 -3.44 40.86 9.90
N ASN A 89 -2.16 40.57 9.63
CA ASN A 89 -1.75 39.37 8.95
C ASN A 89 -1.70 38.16 9.92
N LYS A 90 -2.04 37.00 9.43
CA LYS A 90 -1.98 35.76 10.20
C LYS A 90 -0.54 35.40 10.59
N ILE A 91 -0.30 35.18 11.87
CA ILE A 91 0.99 34.67 12.36
C ILE A 91 1.04 33.18 12.07
N MET A 92 2.04 32.77 11.28
CA MET A 92 2.24 31.37 10.90
C MET A 92 3.46 30.80 11.63
N ASP A 93 3.30 29.61 12.19
CA ASP A 93 4.40 28.81 12.71
C ASP A 93 4.84 27.80 11.66
N SER A 94 6.14 27.68 11.46
CA SER A 94 6.71 26.69 10.55
C SER A 94 7.28 25.52 11.33
N GLU A 95 6.71 24.32 11.16
CA GLU A 95 7.13 23.12 11.83
C GLU A 95 7.49 22.01 10.83
N GLY A 96 8.54 21.25 11.14
CA GLY A 96 8.91 20.09 10.34
C GLY A 96 8.10 18.86 10.74
N VAL A 97 7.19 18.41 9.89
CA VAL A 97 6.28 17.30 10.16
C VAL A 97 6.69 16.07 9.36
N TRP A 98 6.73 14.91 10.04
CA TRP A 98 6.89 13.61 9.41
C TRP A 98 5.53 13.03 9.06
N PHE A 99 5.39 12.57 7.82
CA PHE A 99 4.20 11.85 7.39
C PHE A 99 4.55 10.66 6.52
N LYS A 100 3.74 9.64 6.62
CA LYS A 100 3.87 8.40 5.87
C LYS A 100 3.56 8.65 4.38
N ASN A 101 4.47 8.27 3.48
CA ASN A 101 4.28 8.34 2.04
C ASN A 101 4.14 6.96 1.38
N GLN A 102 4.76 5.93 1.97
CA GLN A 102 4.66 4.54 1.52
C GLN A 102 4.47 3.63 2.74
N ASP A 103 3.61 2.66 2.61
CA ASP A 103 3.40 1.62 3.62
C ASP A 103 2.61 0.49 3.00
N GLU A 104 3.29 -0.58 2.70
CA GLU A 104 2.69 -1.76 2.11
C GLU A 104 3.52 -2.99 2.45
N PHE A 105 2.86 -4.07 2.76
CA PHE A 105 3.46 -5.38 2.68
C PHE A 105 2.59 -6.34 1.90
N VAL A 106 3.24 -7.27 1.22
CA VAL A 106 2.61 -8.32 0.42
C VAL A 106 3.21 -9.66 0.80
N VAL A 107 2.35 -10.61 1.08
CA VAL A 107 2.69 -12.03 1.22
C VAL A 107 2.06 -12.79 0.08
N SER A 108 2.86 -13.50 -0.70
CA SER A 108 2.40 -14.34 -1.80
C SER A 108 2.80 -15.80 -1.57
N VAL A 109 1.86 -16.72 -1.71
CA VAL A 109 2.12 -18.16 -1.59
C VAL A 109 1.53 -18.84 -2.82
N ALA A 110 2.37 -19.54 -3.60
CA ALA A 110 1.98 -20.13 -4.86
C ALA A 110 2.41 -21.62 -4.93
N PRO A 111 1.61 -22.54 -4.35
CA PRO A 111 1.80 -23.96 -4.56
C PRO A 111 1.39 -24.35 -5.97
N SER A 112 2.18 -25.20 -6.61
CA SER A 112 1.95 -25.68 -7.97
C SER A 112 2.40 -27.12 -8.15
N PHE A 113 1.73 -27.85 -9.06
CA PHE A 113 2.07 -29.19 -9.49
C PHE A 113 2.34 -29.20 -10.99
N LYS A 114 3.47 -29.72 -11.37
CA LYS A 114 3.87 -29.89 -12.77
C LYS A 114 3.05 -30.99 -13.42
N MET A 115 2.36 -30.69 -14.53
CA MET A 115 1.60 -31.63 -15.34
C MET A 115 2.45 -32.16 -16.50
N SER A 116 3.21 -31.25 -17.13
CA SER A 116 4.13 -31.53 -18.22
C SER A 116 5.29 -30.53 -18.20
N GLU A 117 6.16 -30.55 -19.20
CA GLU A 117 7.29 -29.59 -19.27
C GLU A 117 6.83 -28.12 -19.26
N ASN A 118 5.68 -27.84 -19.86
CA ASN A 118 5.20 -26.51 -20.11
C ASN A 118 3.95 -26.14 -19.31
N TRP A 119 3.29 -27.13 -18.69
CA TRP A 119 2.03 -26.97 -18.01
C TRP A 119 2.13 -27.32 -16.54
N SER A 120 1.52 -26.50 -15.70
CA SER A 120 1.33 -26.75 -14.28
C SER A 120 -0.06 -26.31 -13.85
N TYR A 121 -0.58 -26.87 -12.76
CA TYR A 121 -1.77 -26.38 -12.08
C TYR A 121 -1.41 -26.02 -10.64
N GLY A 122 -2.18 -25.11 -10.05
CA GLY A 122 -1.91 -24.68 -8.70
C GLY A 122 -2.83 -23.58 -8.24
N SER A 123 -2.43 -22.96 -7.16
CA SER A 123 -3.11 -21.77 -6.63
C SER A 123 -2.11 -20.64 -6.41
N ILE A 124 -2.63 -19.42 -6.39
CA ILE A 124 -1.89 -18.25 -5.97
C ILE A 124 -2.73 -17.59 -4.87
N LEU A 125 -2.11 -17.33 -3.74
CA LEU A 125 -2.67 -16.59 -2.63
C LEU A 125 -1.81 -15.35 -2.44
N ASN A 126 -2.42 -14.17 -2.55
CA ASN A 126 -1.77 -12.89 -2.28
C ASN A 126 -2.51 -12.19 -1.16
N PHE A 127 -1.80 -11.84 -0.12
CA PHE A 127 -2.31 -11.00 0.95
C PHE A 127 -1.53 -9.69 1.00
N ARG A 128 -2.25 -8.57 1.02
CA ARG A 128 -1.67 -7.23 1.05
C ARG A 128 -2.34 -6.39 2.12
N SER A 129 -1.53 -5.68 2.90
CA SER A 129 -2.00 -4.69 3.86
C SER A 129 -0.88 -3.67 4.16
N GLN A 130 -1.02 -2.93 5.24
CA GLN A 130 -0.07 -1.93 5.69
C GLN A 130 0.25 -2.11 7.18
N PHE A 131 1.38 -1.56 7.63
CA PHE A 131 1.87 -1.75 9.00
C PHE A 131 1.36 -0.69 9.97
N VAL A 132 1.38 0.57 9.54
CA VAL A 132 1.20 1.72 10.43
C VAL A 132 0.02 2.59 10.02
N ASN A 133 -0.41 3.44 10.93
CA ASN A 133 -1.50 4.36 10.69
C ASN A 133 -1.18 5.33 9.54
N GLY A 134 -2.15 5.54 8.67
CA GLY A 134 -2.13 6.58 7.64
C GLY A 134 -3.19 7.62 7.93
N TYR A 135 -2.86 8.89 7.71
CA TYR A 135 -3.73 10.02 7.98
C TYR A 135 -4.05 10.79 6.70
N LYS A 136 -5.21 11.43 6.64
CA LYS A 136 -5.61 12.32 5.55
C LYS A 136 -4.87 13.66 5.64
N SER A 137 -4.71 14.17 6.86
CA SER A 137 -3.95 15.39 7.14
C SER A 137 -2.49 15.07 7.41
N ARG A 138 -1.58 15.90 6.93
CA ARG A 138 -0.15 15.81 7.21
C ARG A 138 0.20 16.45 8.54
N THR A 139 -0.48 17.54 8.90
CA THR A 139 -0.27 18.32 10.11
C THR A 139 -1.00 17.74 11.31
N GLU A 140 -2.26 17.32 11.10
CA GLU A 140 -3.11 16.80 12.16
C GLU A 140 -3.20 15.27 12.05
N GLN A 141 -2.24 14.58 12.65
CA GLN A 141 -2.22 13.11 12.69
C GLN A 141 -3.03 12.59 13.88
N LYS A 142 -4.29 13.00 13.93
CA LYS A 142 -5.25 12.65 14.98
C LYS A 142 -6.20 11.54 14.50
N LYS A 143 -6.94 10.96 15.44
CA LYS A 143 -7.91 9.89 15.15
C LYS A 143 -8.96 10.31 14.11
N GLU A 144 -9.39 11.57 14.15
CA GLU A 144 -10.39 12.16 13.25
C GLU A 144 -9.94 12.13 11.77
N HIS A 145 -8.63 12.22 11.55
CA HIS A 145 -8.01 12.19 10.22
C HIS A 145 -7.46 10.82 9.83
N LEU A 146 -7.73 9.78 10.64
CA LEU A 146 -7.26 8.43 10.35
C LEU A 146 -7.88 7.92 9.04
N LYS A 147 -7.03 7.54 8.09
CA LYS A 147 -7.41 7.04 6.76
C LYS A 147 -7.20 5.54 6.63
N SER A 148 -6.12 5.04 7.20
CA SER A 148 -5.72 3.65 7.04
C SER A 148 -4.97 3.12 8.25
N LYS A 149 -5.05 1.81 8.48
CA LYS A 149 -4.41 1.08 9.58
C LYS A 149 -4.15 -0.36 9.14
N PHE A 150 -3.40 -1.14 9.92
CA PHE A 150 -3.27 -2.58 9.70
C PHE A 150 -4.66 -3.23 9.50
N MET A 151 -4.82 -4.06 8.47
CA MET A 151 -6.10 -4.68 8.06
C MET A 151 -7.22 -3.69 7.70
N THR A 152 -6.89 -2.43 7.45
CA THR A 152 -7.84 -1.40 7.01
C THR A 152 -7.16 -0.41 6.05
N PRO A 153 -7.09 -0.76 4.73
CA PRO A 153 -7.57 -1.98 4.10
C PRO A 153 -6.60 -3.17 4.24
N GLY A 154 -7.16 -4.37 4.25
CA GLY A 154 -6.49 -5.62 3.93
C GLY A 154 -7.10 -6.20 2.66
N TYR A 155 -6.29 -6.82 1.80
CA TYR A 155 -6.74 -7.47 0.57
C TYR A 155 -6.20 -8.89 0.51
N LEU A 156 -7.07 -9.83 0.19
CA LEU A 156 -6.72 -11.23 -0.01
C LEU A 156 -7.23 -11.67 -1.38
N ASP A 157 -6.31 -12.08 -2.25
CA ASP A 157 -6.61 -12.65 -3.54
C ASP A 157 -6.23 -14.11 -3.54
N ILE A 158 -7.16 -14.99 -3.89
CA ILE A 158 -6.93 -16.42 -4.05
C ILE A 158 -7.38 -16.79 -5.47
N SER A 159 -6.51 -17.48 -6.20
CA SER A 159 -6.85 -17.99 -7.52
C SER A 159 -6.40 -19.46 -7.65
N LEU A 160 -7.22 -20.24 -8.32
CA LEU A 160 -6.94 -21.65 -8.68
C LEU A 160 -6.93 -21.75 -10.19
N GLY A 161 -5.87 -22.33 -10.74
CA GLY A 161 -5.78 -22.38 -12.19
C GLY A 161 -4.63 -23.17 -12.77
N ILE A 162 -4.43 -22.96 -14.05
CA ILE A 162 -3.45 -23.62 -14.89
C ILE A 162 -2.47 -22.57 -15.41
N THR A 163 -1.20 -22.88 -15.36
CA THR A 163 -0.13 -22.04 -15.89
C THR A 163 0.54 -22.73 -17.07
N TYR A 164 0.63 -22.01 -18.17
CA TYR A 164 1.46 -22.37 -19.31
C TYR A 164 2.73 -21.53 -19.34
N LYS A 165 3.89 -22.17 -19.52
CA LYS A 165 5.18 -21.52 -19.75
C LYS A 165 5.74 -21.92 -21.10
N SER A 166 6.01 -20.94 -21.95
CA SER A 166 6.60 -21.19 -23.26
C SER A 166 7.97 -21.87 -23.13
N PRO A 167 8.24 -22.96 -23.91
CA PRO A 167 9.54 -23.59 -23.93
C PRO A 167 10.60 -22.79 -24.70
N LYS A 168 10.19 -21.75 -25.42
CA LYS A 168 11.06 -20.99 -26.32
C LYS A 168 11.69 -19.79 -25.58
N PRO A 169 13.02 -19.79 -25.30
CA PRO A 169 13.68 -18.66 -24.62
C PRO A 169 13.56 -17.34 -25.40
N LYS A 170 13.43 -17.42 -26.74
CA LYS A 170 13.23 -16.24 -27.58
C LYS A 170 11.82 -15.66 -27.52
N PHE A 171 10.88 -16.40 -26.95
CA PHE A 171 9.49 -15.97 -26.78
C PHE A 171 8.99 -16.39 -25.39
N PRO A 172 9.47 -15.74 -24.32
CA PRO A 172 9.20 -16.10 -22.95
C PRO A 172 7.81 -15.59 -22.55
N ILE A 173 6.78 -16.36 -22.83
CA ILE A 173 5.41 -16.05 -22.42
C ILE A 173 4.99 -16.98 -21.29
N VAL A 174 4.34 -16.43 -20.27
CA VAL A 174 3.66 -17.14 -19.21
C VAL A 174 2.19 -16.76 -19.24
N ILE A 175 1.32 -17.76 -19.32
CA ILE A 175 -0.13 -17.56 -19.31
C ILE A 175 -0.69 -18.26 -18.09
N ASN A 176 -1.34 -17.51 -17.22
CA ASN A 176 -2.07 -18.02 -16.07
C ASN A 176 -3.58 -17.89 -16.35
N LEU A 177 -4.26 -19.01 -16.38
CA LEU A 177 -5.69 -19.10 -16.54
C LEU A 177 -6.30 -19.61 -15.25
N SER A 178 -7.04 -18.74 -14.55
CA SER A 178 -7.66 -19.06 -13.25
C SER A 178 -9.18 -18.98 -13.38
N PRO A 179 -9.86 -20.11 -13.60
CA PRO A 179 -11.31 -20.16 -13.71
C PRO A 179 -12.00 -19.85 -12.39
N ILE A 180 -11.32 -20.01 -11.27
CA ILE A 180 -11.82 -19.71 -9.93
C ILE A 180 -10.86 -18.70 -9.29
N ALA A 181 -11.39 -17.52 -9.03
CA ALA A 181 -10.70 -16.46 -8.31
C ALA A 181 -11.62 -15.88 -7.22
N LEU A 182 -11.08 -15.61 -6.06
CA LEU A 182 -11.73 -14.96 -4.93
C LEU A 182 -10.91 -13.74 -4.57
N ASN A 183 -11.57 -12.61 -4.45
CA ASN A 183 -11.02 -11.39 -3.87
C ASN A 183 -11.76 -11.10 -2.58
N ALA A 184 -11.03 -10.81 -1.50
CA ALA A 184 -11.59 -10.38 -0.24
C ALA A 184 -10.96 -9.06 0.18
N THR A 185 -11.81 -8.11 0.55
CA THR A 185 -11.40 -6.82 1.10
C THR A 185 -11.79 -6.76 2.56
N PHE A 186 -10.85 -6.33 3.41
CA PHE A 186 -11.05 -6.21 4.86
C PHE A 186 -10.91 -4.76 5.30
N ALA A 187 -11.78 -4.33 6.22
CA ALA A 187 -11.74 -3.04 6.87
C ALA A 187 -12.12 -3.20 8.35
N GLU A 188 -11.17 -3.67 9.14
CA GLU A 188 -11.39 -4.06 10.54
C GLU A 188 -11.63 -2.87 11.47
N ASN A 189 -11.09 -1.70 11.13
CA ASN A 189 -11.19 -0.54 12.01
C ASN A 189 -12.52 0.18 11.86
N ASP A 190 -13.36 0.17 12.90
CA ASP A 190 -14.68 0.79 12.92
C ASP A 190 -14.63 2.30 12.67
N TRP A 191 -13.65 3.00 13.24
CA TRP A 191 -13.52 4.45 13.03
C TRP A 191 -13.28 4.81 11.56
N ILE A 192 -12.48 4.01 10.84
CA ILE A 192 -12.22 4.23 9.41
C ILE A 192 -13.43 3.84 8.58
N ARG A 193 -14.09 2.74 8.92
CA ARG A 193 -15.19 2.15 8.15
C ARG A 193 -16.48 2.95 8.26
N ARG A 194 -16.80 3.43 9.46
CA ARG A 194 -18.09 4.06 9.75
C ARG A 194 -18.03 5.58 9.59
N ARG A 195 -19.14 6.16 9.17
CA ARG A 195 -19.38 7.60 9.23
C ARG A 195 -19.44 8.04 10.71
N GLN A 196 -18.81 9.16 11.01
CA GLN A 196 -18.85 9.75 12.34
C GLN A 196 -19.57 11.10 12.26
N VAL A 197 -20.52 11.30 13.16
CA VAL A 197 -21.29 12.53 13.30
C VAL A 197 -21.27 12.99 14.75
N GLU A 198 -21.27 14.29 14.97
CA GLU A 198 -21.47 14.91 16.26
C GLU A 198 -22.86 15.53 16.29
N GLU A 199 -23.68 15.14 17.26
CA GLU A 199 -24.96 15.77 17.51
C GLU A 199 -24.74 17.02 18.38
N ARG A 200 -25.20 18.18 17.90
CA ARG A 200 -25.23 19.41 18.65
C ARG A 200 -26.69 19.85 18.85
N VAL A 201 -27.00 20.26 20.04
CA VAL A 201 -28.30 20.85 20.37
C VAL A 201 -28.09 22.34 20.50
N ASP A 202 -28.80 23.13 19.71
CA ASP A 202 -28.77 24.58 19.81
C ASP A 202 -29.54 25.10 21.04
N SER A 203 -29.50 26.42 21.29
CA SER A 203 -30.19 27.07 22.41
C SER A 203 -31.72 26.96 22.34
N GLU A 204 -32.26 26.57 21.20
CA GLU A 204 -33.70 26.36 20.95
C GLU A 204 -34.11 24.89 21.07
N GLY A 205 -33.17 24.00 21.44
CA GLY A 205 -33.41 22.56 21.59
C GLY A 205 -33.44 21.81 20.28
N LYS A 206 -33.06 22.43 19.15
CA LYS A 206 -32.99 21.77 17.84
C LYS A 206 -31.70 20.97 17.71
N LYS A 207 -31.85 19.71 17.40
CA LYS A 207 -30.71 18.82 17.11
C LYS A 207 -30.17 19.09 15.71
N THR A 208 -28.87 19.34 15.62
CA THR A 208 -28.11 19.43 14.36
C THR A 208 -27.03 18.39 14.37
N GLU A 209 -26.91 17.63 13.29
CA GLU A 209 -25.81 16.70 13.07
C GLU A 209 -24.71 17.39 12.27
N THR A 210 -23.49 17.38 12.81
CA THR A 210 -22.31 17.86 12.09
C THR A 210 -21.46 16.65 11.72
N GLU A 211 -21.17 16.48 10.42
CA GLU A 211 -20.33 15.40 9.97
C GLU A 211 -18.88 15.67 10.37
N ILE A 212 -18.33 14.84 11.30
CA ILE A 212 -16.94 14.87 11.69
C ILE A 212 -16.09 14.09 10.66
N LYS A 213 -16.63 12.98 10.14
CA LYS A 213 -15.93 12.10 9.23
C LYS A 213 -16.90 11.42 8.28
N PRO A 214 -16.68 11.52 6.95
CA PRO A 214 -17.49 10.83 5.95
C PRO A 214 -17.26 9.30 6.02
N ALA A 215 -18.21 8.53 5.50
CA ALA A 215 -18.07 7.10 5.36
C ALA A 215 -16.89 6.75 4.44
N TYR A 216 -16.03 5.83 4.87
CA TYR A 216 -14.91 5.35 4.08
C TYR A 216 -14.76 3.83 4.28
N ASN A 217 -15.35 3.06 3.41
CA ASN A 217 -15.57 1.62 3.60
C ASN A 217 -14.77 0.72 2.64
N TYR A 218 -13.86 1.26 1.84
CA TYR A 218 -13.07 0.50 0.85
C TYR A 218 -13.92 -0.39 -0.08
N GLY A 219 -15.11 0.08 -0.47
CA GLY A 219 -16.04 -0.66 -1.31
C GLY A 219 -16.93 -1.66 -0.55
N ILE A 220 -16.89 -1.66 0.79
CA ILE A 220 -17.81 -2.40 1.65
C ILE A 220 -19.07 -1.52 1.82
N GLU A 221 -20.16 -1.89 1.17
CA GLU A 221 -21.40 -1.09 1.15
C GLU A 221 -22.08 -1.01 2.51
N ASP A 222 -22.06 -2.13 3.26
CA ASP A 222 -22.65 -2.23 4.58
C ASP A 222 -21.60 -1.84 5.66
N PRO A 223 -21.77 -0.73 6.37
CA PRO A 223 -20.80 -0.27 7.36
C PRO A 223 -20.68 -1.18 8.59
N ASP A 224 -21.62 -2.10 8.79
CA ASP A 224 -21.56 -3.08 9.87
C ASP A 224 -20.71 -4.30 9.50
N LYS A 225 -20.45 -4.51 8.23
CA LYS A 225 -19.55 -5.57 7.76
C LYS A 225 -18.09 -5.10 7.75
N THR A 226 -17.20 -5.98 8.17
CA THR A 226 -15.75 -5.75 8.18
C THR A 226 -15.06 -6.26 6.93
N SER A 227 -15.80 -6.97 6.06
CA SER A 227 -15.24 -7.61 4.87
C SER A 227 -16.23 -7.66 3.72
N LYS A 228 -15.69 -7.72 2.50
CA LYS A 228 -16.39 -7.94 1.24
C LYS A 228 -15.69 -9.07 0.49
N TYR A 229 -16.47 -9.93 -0.14
CA TYR A 229 -15.99 -11.05 -0.95
C TYR A 229 -16.53 -10.96 -2.36
N GLU A 230 -15.66 -11.14 -3.34
CA GLU A 230 -15.99 -11.12 -4.76
C GLU A 230 -15.38 -12.34 -5.42
N GLY A 231 -16.21 -13.05 -6.20
CA GLY A 231 -15.77 -14.22 -6.97
C GLY A 231 -15.72 -13.93 -8.44
N GLY A 232 -14.80 -14.58 -9.15
CA GLY A 232 -14.64 -14.40 -10.58
C GLY A 232 -13.68 -15.37 -11.21
N SER A 233 -13.24 -15.03 -12.40
CA SER A 233 -12.15 -15.69 -13.13
C SER A 233 -11.13 -14.67 -13.58
N SER A 234 -9.87 -15.10 -13.74
CA SER A 234 -8.79 -14.20 -14.18
C SER A 234 -7.93 -14.85 -15.25
N ILE A 235 -7.42 -14.03 -16.15
CA ILE A 235 -6.41 -14.39 -17.14
C ILE A 235 -5.28 -13.38 -16.98
N GLN A 236 -4.07 -13.89 -16.77
CA GLN A 236 -2.85 -13.08 -16.71
C GLN A 236 -1.88 -13.58 -17.78
N ILE A 237 -1.32 -12.67 -18.54
CA ILE A 237 -0.33 -12.96 -19.57
C ILE A 237 0.90 -12.13 -19.26
N ASP A 238 1.99 -12.79 -18.95
CA ASP A 238 3.29 -12.19 -18.70
C ASP A 238 4.22 -12.43 -19.87
N PHE A 239 4.79 -11.36 -20.39
CA PHE A 239 5.77 -11.39 -21.47
C PHE A 239 6.97 -10.54 -21.09
N ASP A 240 8.11 -11.16 -20.87
CA ASP A 240 9.36 -10.47 -20.52
C ASP A 240 10.42 -10.79 -21.55
N ARG A 241 10.71 -9.85 -22.44
CA ARG A 241 11.71 -10.01 -23.48
C ARG A 241 12.65 -8.84 -23.54
N THR A 242 13.92 -9.14 -23.63
CA THR A 242 14.99 -8.18 -23.85
C THR A 242 15.31 -8.11 -25.34
N PHE A 243 15.28 -6.92 -25.92
CA PHE A 243 15.57 -6.67 -27.32
C PHE A 243 16.97 -6.05 -27.48
N GLY A 244 17.63 -6.38 -28.60
CA GLY A 244 18.96 -5.89 -28.93
C GLY A 244 20.10 -6.74 -28.38
N LYS A 245 21.29 -6.62 -28.99
CA LYS A 245 22.49 -7.37 -28.60
C LYS A 245 23.01 -7.00 -27.20
N THR A 246 22.70 -5.82 -26.74
CA THR A 246 23.14 -5.26 -25.43
C THR A 246 22.03 -5.25 -24.38
N GLY A 247 20.85 -5.77 -24.67
CA GLY A 247 19.73 -5.77 -23.73
C GLY A 247 19.17 -4.39 -23.42
N PHE A 248 19.27 -3.47 -24.33
CA PHE A 248 18.97 -2.05 -24.09
C PHE A 248 17.46 -1.75 -24.01
N LEU A 249 16.61 -2.68 -24.40
CA LEU A 249 15.16 -2.56 -24.33
C LEU A 249 14.55 -3.83 -23.73
N ARG A 250 13.90 -3.68 -22.58
CA ARG A 250 13.13 -4.75 -21.90
C ARG A 250 11.66 -4.38 -21.92
N TYR A 251 10.82 -5.32 -22.34
CA TYR A 251 9.37 -5.19 -22.41
C TYR A 251 8.68 -6.28 -21.61
#